data_14803e82604d6840bfc590fa67ac338d
#
_entry.id   14803e82604d6840bfc590fa67ac338d
#
_cell.length_a   1.000
_cell.length_b   1.000
_cell.length_c   1.000
_cell.angle_alpha   90.00
_cell.angle_beta   90.00
_cell.angle_gamma   90.00
#
_symmetry.space_group_name_H-M   'P 1'
#
loop_
_entity.id
_entity.type
_entity.pdbx_description
1 polymer ?
#
loop_
_entity_poly.entity_id
_entity_poly.type
_entity_poly.pdbx_seq_one_letter_code
_entity_poly.pdbx_strand_id
1 'polypeptide(L)'
;GKDKEAFLNGADIFVFPTFYHNECFPLVLLEAMEHGVACISTTEGGIPGIIDNGKTGFLVPKHDAVALADKIEMFIRDTDLRHKMGLAGREKFEREFTLEVFEKRMVEILSNNV
;
A
#
# COMPACT_ATOMS: atom_id res chain seq x y z
N GLY A 1 14.74 3.22 7.68
CA GLY A 1 15.64 4.17 8.31
C GLY A 1 15.06 5.57 8.38
N LYS A 2 15.76 6.48 9.01
CA LYS A 2 15.30 7.86 9.19
C LYS A 2 15.07 8.58 7.86
N ASP A 3 15.91 8.35 6.88
CA ASP A 3 15.78 8.99 5.56
C ASP A 3 14.52 8.52 4.83
N LYS A 4 14.20 7.25 4.99
CA LYS A 4 13.00 6.66 4.39
C LYS A 4 11.74 7.20 5.05
N GLU A 5 11.72 7.30 6.37
CA GLU A 5 10.59 7.88 7.09
C GLU A 5 10.38 9.34 6.72
N ALA A 6 11.46 10.11 6.64
CA ALA A 6 11.38 11.52 6.24
C ALA A 6 10.84 11.64 4.82
N PHE A 7 11.26 10.77 3.90
CA PHE A 7 10.77 10.76 2.54
C PHE A 7 9.27 10.45 2.49
N LEU A 8 8.82 9.40 3.19
CA LEU A 8 7.41 9.02 3.20
C LEU A 8 6.52 10.08 3.85
N ASN A 9 6.99 10.72 4.91
CA ASN A 9 6.24 11.79 5.57
C ASN A 9 6.06 13.01 4.67
N GLY A 10 7.02 13.25 3.78
CA GLY A 10 6.93 14.35 2.81
C GLY A 10 6.31 13.98 1.49
N ALA A 11 6.03 12.71 1.27
CA ALA A 11 5.47 12.23 0.00
C ALA A 11 3.95 12.33 0.00
N ASP A 12 3.40 12.77 -1.12
CA ASP A 12 1.96 12.82 -1.34
C ASP A 12 1.46 11.55 -2.03
N ILE A 13 2.31 10.91 -2.80
CA ILE A 13 1.99 9.72 -3.59
C ILE A 13 3.16 8.75 -3.53
N PHE A 14 2.86 7.48 -3.34
CA PHE A 14 3.85 6.41 -3.40
C PHE A 14 3.54 5.51 -4.59
N VAL A 15 4.47 5.44 -5.54
CA VAL A 15 4.32 4.63 -6.75
C VAL A 15 5.30 3.47 -6.67
N PHE A 16 4.78 2.25 -6.78
CA PHE A 16 5.60 1.05 -6.75
C PHE A 16 5.20 0.11 -7.89
N PRO A 17 5.61 0.43 -9.14
CA PRO A 17 5.31 -0.40 -10.29
C PRO A 17 6.32 -1.54 -10.38
N THR A 18 6.10 -2.61 -9.66
CA THR A 18 7.03 -3.72 -9.64
C THR A 18 6.82 -4.67 -10.81
N PHE A 19 7.93 -5.15 -11.37
CA PHE A 19 7.94 -6.16 -12.40
C PHE A 19 8.61 -7.45 -11.92
N TYR A 20 9.01 -7.48 -10.66
CA TYR A 20 9.78 -8.59 -10.11
C TYR A 20 9.02 -9.28 -8.99
N HIS A 21 9.20 -10.58 -8.87
CA HIS A 21 8.78 -11.32 -7.69
C HIS A 21 9.81 -11.05 -6.58
N ASN A 22 9.60 -9.97 -5.87
CA ASN A 22 10.47 -9.59 -4.76
C ASN A 22 9.66 -9.68 -3.47
N GLU A 23 10.07 -10.55 -2.58
CA GLU A 23 9.36 -10.78 -1.31
C GLU A 23 9.41 -9.57 -0.38
N CYS A 24 10.33 -8.65 -0.61
CA CYS A 24 10.49 -7.47 0.24
C CYS A 24 9.55 -6.32 -0.11
N PHE A 25 8.96 -6.29 -1.29
CA PHE A 25 8.18 -5.13 -1.70
C PHE A 25 6.90 -4.91 -0.90
N PRO A 26 6.20 -5.94 -0.36
CA PRO A 26 5.03 -5.69 0.47
C PRO A 26 5.34 -4.84 1.69
N LEU A 27 6.53 -4.96 2.25
CA LEU A 27 6.94 -4.18 3.42
C LEU A 27 7.02 -2.69 3.10
N VAL A 28 7.55 -2.33 1.93
CA VAL A 28 7.65 -0.95 1.49
C VAL A 28 6.26 -0.35 1.31
N LEU A 29 5.37 -1.11 0.72
CA LEU A 29 3.99 -0.70 0.49
C LEU A 29 3.24 -0.51 1.82
N LEU A 30 3.43 -1.43 2.76
CA LEU A 30 2.83 -1.33 4.08
C LEU A 30 3.34 -0.10 4.85
N GLU A 31 4.62 0.25 4.69
CA GLU A 31 5.15 1.46 5.30
C GLU A 31 4.49 2.73 4.74
N ALA A 32 4.27 2.77 3.43
CA ALA A 32 3.57 3.89 2.81
C ALA A 32 2.15 4.02 3.34
N MET A 33 1.45 2.90 3.50
CA MET A 33 0.10 2.88 4.07
C MET A 33 0.09 3.38 5.51
N GLU A 34 1.07 2.95 6.30
CA GLU A 34 1.21 3.40 7.68
C GLU A 34 1.34 4.91 7.79
N HIS A 35 2.00 5.53 6.82
CA HIS A 35 2.18 6.99 6.79
C HIS A 35 1.01 7.73 6.13
N GLY A 36 -0.03 7.03 5.73
CA GLY A 36 -1.21 7.64 5.10
C GLY A 36 -0.94 8.19 3.72
N VAL A 37 0.02 7.61 3.00
CA VAL A 37 0.38 8.03 1.65
C VAL A 37 -0.47 7.28 0.63
N ALA A 38 -1.03 8.00 -0.35
CA ALA A 38 -1.79 7.37 -1.42
C ALA A 38 -0.88 6.50 -2.28
N CYS A 39 -1.28 5.26 -2.53
CA CYS A 39 -0.44 4.27 -3.19
C CYS A 39 -0.95 3.89 -4.57
N ILE A 40 -0.01 3.68 -5.50
CA ILE A 40 -0.29 3.09 -6.81
C ILE A 40 0.69 1.94 -7.00
N SER A 41 0.19 0.77 -7.33
CA SER A 41 1.05 -0.38 -7.60
C SER A 41 0.45 -1.25 -8.70
N THR A 42 1.00 -2.43 -8.89
CA THR A 42 0.55 -3.35 -9.93
C THR A 42 -0.29 -4.49 -9.36
N THR A 43 -0.94 -5.24 -10.24
CA THR A 43 -1.77 -6.40 -9.85
C THR A 43 -0.95 -7.66 -9.59
N GLU A 44 0.36 -7.52 -9.35
CA GLU A 44 1.26 -8.65 -9.12
C GLU A 44 1.16 -9.24 -7.72
N GLY A 45 1.32 -10.55 -7.64
CA GLY A 45 1.51 -11.30 -6.38
C GLY A 45 0.48 -10.99 -5.30
N GLY A 46 0.96 -10.65 -4.11
CA GLY A 46 0.10 -10.35 -2.97
C GLY A 46 -0.43 -8.93 -2.89
N ILE A 47 -0.12 -8.07 -3.86
CA ILE A 47 -0.53 -6.65 -3.83
C ILE A 47 -2.05 -6.49 -3.85
N PRO A 48 -2.83 -7.27 -4.62
CA PRO A 48 -4.30 -7.15 -4.56
C PRO A 48 -4.90 -7.43 -3.19
N GLY A 49 -4.18 -8.16 -2.33
CA GLY A 49 -4.61 -8.37 -0.95
C GLY A 49 -4.23 -7.23 -0.01
N ILE A 50 -3.33 -6.35 -0.43
CA ILE A 50 -2.86 -5.23 0.38
C ILE A 50 -3.59 -3.95 0.00
N ILE A 51 -3.70 -3.65 -1.29
CA ILE A 51 -4.38 -2.47 -1.80
C ILE A 51 -5.75 -2.85 -2.35
N ASP A 52 -6.78 -2.18 -1.87
CA ASP A 52 -8.13 -2.27 -2.45
C ASP A 52 -8.24 -1.24 -3.56
N ASN A 53 -8.29 -1.69 -4.81
CA ASN A 53 -8.30 -0.81 -5.97
C ASN A 53 -9.49 0.16 -5.95
N GLY A 54 -9.18 1.45 -6.02
CA GLY A 54 -10.19 2.50 -5.99
C GLY A 54 -10.63 2.91 -4.59
N LYS A 55 -10.09 2.29 -3.55
CA LYS A 55 -10.46 2.58 -2.17
C LYS A 55 -9.27 2.98 -1.31
N THR A 56 -8.23 2.17 -1.28
CA THR A 56 -7.01 2.45 -0.51
C THR A 56 -5.82 2.80 -1.39
N GLY A 57 -6.03 2.87 -2.68
CA GLY A 57 -5.03 3.18 -3.68
C GLY A 57 -5.50 2.73 -5.05
N PHE A 58 -4.60 2.68 -5.99
CA PHE A 58 -4.90 2.17 -7.33
C PHE A 58 -3.97 1.02 -7.70
N LEU A 59 -4.52 0.05 -8.41
CA LEU A 59 -3.77 -1.04 -9.02
C LEU A 59 -3.84 -0.87 -10.54
N VAL A 60 -2.69 -0.96 -11.19
CA VAL A 60 -2.61 -0.86 -12.65
C VAL A 60 -2.00 -2.14 -13.20
N PRO A 61 -2.29 -2.50 -14.46
CA PRO A 61 -1.67 -3.67 -15.08
C PRO A 61 -0.16 -3.52 -15.15
N LYS A 62 0.52 -4.62 -15.04
CA LYS A 62 1.97 -4.71 -15.23
C LYS A 62 2.35 -4.20 -16.62
N HIS A 63 3.42 -3.43 -16.73
CA HIS A 63 3.93 -2.86 -17.98
C HIS A 63 2.97 -1.89 -18.69
N ASP A 64 1.98 -1.36 -17.99
CA ASP A 64 1.05 -0.37 -18.57
C ASP A 64 1.40 1.03 -18.07
N ALA A 65 2.32 1.67 -18.77
CA ALA A 65 2.80 3.01 -18.42
C ALA A 65 1.70 4.06 -18.57
N VAL A 66 0.77 3.87 -19.50
CA VAL A 66 -0.34 4.82 -19.72
C VAL A 66 -1.30 4.77 -18.53
N ALA A 67 -1.69 3.57 -18.09
CA ALA A 67 -2.56 3.42 -16.93
C ALA A 67 -1.90 4.00 -15.68
N LEU A 68 -0.60 3.77 -15.50
CA LEU A 68 0.15 4.31 -14.36
C LEU A 68 0.15 5.83 -14.38
N ALA A 69 0.45 6.43 -15.53
CA ALA A 69 0.45 7.88 -15.69
C ALA A 69 -0.92 8.49 -15.42
N ASP A 70 -1.99 7.85 -15.88
CA ASP A 70 -3.35 8.30 -15.64
C ASP A 70 -3.68 8.35 -14.15
N LYS A 71 -3.28 7.33 -13.39
CA LYS A 71 -3.54 7.29 -11.95
C LYS A 71 -2.70 8.32 -11.18
N ILE A 72 -1.45 8.51 -11.58
CA ILE A 72 -0.60 9.55 -10.99
C ILE A 72 -1.25 10.91 -11.21
N GLU A 73 -1.72 11.18 -12.43
CA GLU A 73 -2.37 12.44 -12.77
C GLU A 73 -3.65 12.66 -11.95
N MET A 74 -4.45 11.63 -11.76
CA MET A 74 -5.65 11.72 -10.92
C MET A 74 -5.30 12.19 -9.50
N PHE A 75 -4.26 11.62 -8.90
CA PHE A 75 -3.83 12.00 -7.57
C PHE A 75 -3.25 13.43 -7.53
N ILE A 76 -2.56 13.85 -8.59
CA ILE A 76 -2.01 15.21 -8.65
C ILE A 76 -3.13 16.24 -8.75
N ARG A 77 -4.15 15.97 -9.55
CA ARG A 77 -5.26 16.90 -9.78
C ARG A 77 -6.29 16.92 -8.66
N ASP A 78 -6.46 15.80 -7.97
CA ASP A 78 -7.49 15.68 -6.94
C ASP A 78 -6.85 15.42 -5.58
N THR A 79 -6.57 16.50 -4.87
CA THR A 79 -5.96 16.44 -3.55
C THR A 79 -6.86 15.73 -2.53
N ASP A 80 -8.18 15.95 -2.62
CA ASP A 80 -9.12 15.32 -1.70
C ASP A 80 -9.15 13.81 -1.88
N LEU A 81 -9.15 13.34 -3.14
CA LEU A 81 -9.08 11.92 -3.45
C LEU A 81 -7.80 11.31 -2.90
N ARG A 82 -6.68 11.98 -3.11
CA ARG A 82 -5.38 11.53 -2.63
C ARG A 82 -5.36 11.38 -1.12
N HIS A 83 -5.84 12.37 -0.40
CA HIS A 83 -5.90 12.33 1.07
C HIS A 83 -6.88 11.26 1.56
N LYS A 84 -8.02 11.14 0.92
CA LYS A 84 -9.03 10.14 1.26
C LYS A 84 -8.49 8.73 1.11
N MET A 85 -7.83 8.44 0.01
CA MET A 85 -7.24 7.11 -0.23
C MET A 85 -6.06 6.84 0.68
N GLY A 86 -5.22 7.84 0.94
CA GLY A 86 -4.12 7.70 1.88
C GLY A 86 -4.62 7.36 3.28
N LEU A 87 -5.65 8.04 3.73
CA LEU A 87 -6.25 7.79 5.03
C LEU A 87 -6.90 6.42 5.09
N ALA A 88 -7.62 6.02 4.04
CA ALA A 88 -8.23 4.70 3.95
C ALA A 88 -7.18 3.59 3.99
N GLY A 89 -6.03 3.81 3.34
CA GLY A 89 -4.91 2.88 3.39
C GLY A 89 -4.34 2.74 4.79
N ARG A 90 -4.19 3.85 5.50
CA ARG A 90 -3.72 3.84 6.88
C ARG A 90 -4.69 3.09 7.81
N GLU A 91 -5.98 3.32 7.63
CA GLU A 91 -7.00 2.61 8.41
C GLU A 91 -6.94 1.10 8.16
N LYS A 92 -6.77 0.70 6.90
CA LYS A 92 -6.60 -0.72 6.56
C LYS A 92 -5.34 -1.29 7.19
N PHE A 93 -4.23 -0.56 7.15
CA PHE A 93 -2.98 -0.97 7.78
C PHE A 93 -3.19 -1.22 9.27
N GLU A 94 -3.81 -0.28 9.98
CA GLU A 94 -4.03 -0.39 11.42
C GLU A 94 -4.95 -1.56 11.77
N ARG A 95 -5.92 -1.86 10.90
CA ARG A 95 -6.86 -2.96 11.11
C ARG A 95 -6.29 -4.33 10.79
N GLU A 96 -5.43 -4.44 9.78
CA GLU A 96 -5.05 -5.74 9.22
C GLU A 96 -3.56 -6.07 9.26
N PHE A 97 -2.68 -5.05 9.31
CA PHE A 97 -1.26 -5.26 9.05
C PHE A 97 -0.33 -4.83 10.19
N THR A 98 -0.84 -4.44 11.34
CA THR A 98 0.01 -4.09 12.47
C THR A 98 0.64 -5.34 13.07
N LEU A 99 1.75 -5.17 13.79
CA LEU A 99 2.39 -6.27 14.51
C LEU A 99 1.42 -6.92 15.50
N GLU A 100 0.62 -6.12 16.17
CA GLU A 100 -0.39 -6.60 17.12
C GLU A 100 -1.39 -7.53 16.46
N VAL A 101 -1.91 -7.14 15.30
CA VAL A 101 -2.85 -7.98 14.54
C VAL A 101 -2.17 -9.26 14.07
N PHE A 102 -0.93 -9.16 13.61
CA PHE A 102 -0.14 -10.31 13.18
C PHE A 102 0.06 -11.30 14.32
N GLU A 103 0.45 -10.83 15.49
CA GLU A 103 0.65 -11.67 16.67
C GLU A 103 -0.63 -12.39 17.08
N LYS A 104 -1.75 -11.67 17.04
CA LYS A 104 -3.06 -12.25 17.38
C LYS A 104 -3.43 -13.40 16.42
N ARG A 105 -3.21 -13.18 15.12
CA ARG A 105 -3.47 -14.22 14.12
C ARG A 105 -2.57 -15.43 14.30
N MET A 106 -1.30 -15.22 14.64
CA MET A 106 -0.36 -16.30 14.89
C MET A 106 -0.78 -17.15 16.10
N VAL A 107 -1.23 -16.50 17.16
CA VAL A 107 -1.72 -17.21 18.35
C VAL A 107 -2.94 -18.07 18.00
N GLU A 108 -3.87 -17.54 17.24
CA GLU A 108 -5.05 -18.29 16.78
C GLU A 108 -4.66 -19.52 15.95
N ILE A 109 -3.74 -19.36 15.01
CA ILE A 109 -3.25 -20.46 14.16
C ILE A 109 -2.59 -21.52 15.01
N LEU A 110 -1.70 -21.15 15.91
CA LEU A 110 -1.00 -22.10 16.78
C LEU A 110 -1.95 -22.83 17.72
N SER A 111 -2.94 -22.12 18.25
CA SER A 111 -3.94 -22.71 19.14
C SER A 111 -4.81 -23.74 18.43
N ASN A 112 -5.13 -23.50 17.17
CA ASN A 112 -5.97 -24.40 16.38
C ASN A 112 -5.23 -25.65 15.90
N ASN A 113 -3.90 -25.63 15.89
CA ASN A 113 -3.07 -26.74 15.41
C ASN A 113 -2.45 -27.59 16.51
N VAL A 114 -2.78 -27.32 17.76
CA VAL A 114 -2.25 -28.06 18.91
C VAL A 114 -3.22 -29.13 19.39
#